data_9562ca48d85c1dd3d3052546245ac7f7
#
_entry.id   9562ca48d85c1dd3d3052546245ac7f7
#
_cell.length_a   1.000
_cell.length_b   1.000
_cell.length_c   1.000
_cell.angle_alpha   90.00
_cell.angle_beta   90.00
_cell.angle_gamma   90.00
#
_symmetry.space_group_name_H-M   'P 1'
#
loop_
_entity.id
_entity.type
_entity.pdbx_description
1 polymer ?
#
loop_
_entity_poly.entity_id
_entity_poly.type
_entity_poly.pdbx_seq_one_letter_code
_entity_poly.pdbx_strand_id
1 'polypeptide(L)'
;HTDHQFGKVLATSINLDAIAIVAKRDDDVIDLKSEGYERIIVSLSSFDPAKAEKGTSQALIQGVASKLKEEGYKIGGFEAYVTSDVLNGAGMSSSAAFEVLIGNILSGLYNDMKIDPVFLAQAGQYAENVYFGKPCGLMDQMASSIGGLINIDFEDPQSPKIKKVEVDFEEYGHSLCIVDTKGSHADLTDDYAAVPYEMKKVAQFFGKEVLREVDEKDFYNQLVEVRKEVGDRAILRAIHLFNENKRVEKAVSSLKNNDFDTFKQVIKDSGDSSYKYLQNVYSNKYPDNQAVSLALALSEGILENHGVCRVHGGGFAGTIQSFVEDAVSYTHLRAHETE
;
A
#
# COMPACT_ATOMS: atom_id res chain seq x y z
N HIS A 1 -3.89 6.09 0.09
CA HIS A 1 -4.61 7.03 -0.82
C HIS A 1 -3.87 8.35 -1.05
N THR A 2 -2.94 8.75 -0.15
CA THR A 2 -2.15 9.98 -0.32
C THR A 2 -1.18 9.89 -1.49
N ASP A 3 -0.64 8.72 -1.78
CA ASP A 3 0.23 8.44 -2.91
C ASP A 3 -0.44 8.70 -4.27
N HIS A 4 -1.75 8.41 -4.42
CA HIS A 4 -2.53 8.76 -5.61
C HIS A 4 -2.65 10.27 -5.88
N GLN A 5 -2.36 11.09 -4.89
CA GLN A 5 -2.38 12.54 -4.95
C GLN A 5 -0.99 13.17 -4.81
N PHE A 6 0.05 12.38 -5.08
CA PHE A 6 1.45 12.76 -4.98
C PHE A 6 1.85 13.26 -3.58
N GLY A 7 1.18 12.74 -2.56
CA GLY A 7 1.42 13.10 -1.17
C GLY A 7 2.62 12.39 -0.56
N LYS A 8 2.71 12.50 0.77
CA LYS A 8 3.75 11.86 1.58
C LYS A 8 3.21 10.64 2.29
N VAL A 9 4.06 9.62 2.42
CA VAL A 9 3.73 8.40 3.16
C VAL A 9 4.88 7.97 4.05
N LEU A 10 4.54 7.27 5.13
CA LEU A 10 5.46 6.47 5.93
C LEU A 10 5.01 5.02 5.81
N ALA A 11 5.86 4.18 5.26
CA ALA A 11 5.55 2.79 4.97
C ALA A 11 6.68 1.88 5.48
N THR A 12 6.34 0.65 5.84
CA THR A 12 7.34 -0.34 6.28
C THR A 12 7.08 -1.68 5.61
N SER A 13 8.15 -2.40 5.31
CA SER A 13 8.07 -3.84 5.10
C SER A 13 7.81 -4.53 6.44
N ILE A 14 7.24 -5.73 6.36
CA ILE A 14 6.95 -6.60 7.51
C ILE A 14 7.75 -7.89 7.39
N ASN A 15 7.69 -8.73 8.40
CA ASN A 15 8.39 -10.02 8.48
C ASN A 15 7.65 -11.19 7.81
N LEU A 16 6.75 -10.91 6.87
CA LEU A 16 6.11 -11.90 6.02
C LEU A 16 6.74 -11.85 4.64
N ASP A 17 7.30 -12.95 4.19
CA ASP A 17 8.08 -13.00 2.97
C ASP A 17 7.38 -13.75 1.83
N ALA A 18 7.71 -13.37 0.61
CA ALA A 18 7.51 -14.17 -0.59
C ALA A 18 8.87 -14.63 -1.09
N ILE A 19 9.08 -15.95 -1.16
CA ILE A 19 10.38 -16.56 -1.48
C ILE A 19 10.23 -17.43 -2.72
N ALA A 20 11.24 -17.40 -3.61
CA ALA A 20 11.28 -18.25 -4.77
C ALA A 20 12.61 -18.99 -4.91
N ILE A 21 12.54 -20.26 -5.27
CA ILE A 21 13.67 -21.04 -5.82
C ILE A 21 13.53 -21.01 -7.34
N VAL A 22 14.58 -20.58 -8.03
CA VAL A 22 14.51 -20.30 -9.45
C VAL A 22 15.67 -20.90 -10.25
N ALA A 23 15.38 -21.32 -11.49
CA ALA A 23 16.39 -21.72 -12.45
C ALA A 23 16.14 -21.08 -13.82
N LYS A 24 17.23 -20.71 -14.55
CA LYS A 24 17.12 -20.21 -15.92
C LYS A 24 16.59 -21.30 -16.85
N ARG A 25 15.85 -20.86 -17.87
CA ARG A 25 15.46 -21.68 -19.03
C ARG A 25 16.12 -21.14 -20.29
N ASP A 26 16.31 -21.99 -21.28
CA ASP A 26 16.87 -21.63 -22.57
C ASP A 26 15.79 -21.15 -23.57
N ASP A 27 14.52 -21.16 -23.15
CA ASP A 27 13.37 -20.66 -23.92
C ASP A 27 12.82 -19.36 -23.31
N ASP A 28 11.93 -18.70 -24.06
CA ASP A 28 11.27 -17.48 -23.64
C ASP A 28 9.97 -17.78 -22.85
N VAL A 29 10.02 -18.70 -21.89
CA VAL A 29 8.88 -19.12 -21.08
C VAL A 29 9.16 -18.98 -19.59
N ILE A 30 8.27 -18.31 -18.87
CA ILE A 30 8.20 -18.34 -17.41
C ILE A 30 7.26 -19.44 -17.00
N ASP A 31 7.74 -20.36 -16.19
CA ASP A 31 7.03 -21.51 -15.68
C ASP A 31 7.07 -21.45 -14.14
N LEU A 32 5.96 -21.00 -13.53
CA LEU A 32 5.89 -20.67 -12.13
C LEU A 32 4.84 -21.52 -11.41
N LYS A 33 5.23 -22.14 -10.31
CA LYS A 33 4.34 -22.84 -9.40
C LYS A 33 4.41 -22.16 -8.03
N SER A 34 3.30 -21.57 -7.59
CA SER A 34 3.13 -21.13 -6.20
C SER A 34 2.50 -22.25 -5.37
N GLU A 35 2.93 -22.36 -4.13
CA GLU A 35 2.35 -23.29 -3.17
C GLU A 35 0.85 -23.01 -3.00
N GLY A 36 0.03 -24.06 -3.08
CA GLY A 36 -1.43 -23.95 -2.96
C GLY A 36 -2.18 -23.42 -4.20
N TYR A 37 -1.48 -23.00 -5.26
CA TYR A 37 -2.08 -22.44 -6.48
C TYR A 37 -1.78 -23.27 -7.72
N GLU A 38 -2.55 -23.07 -8.78
CA GLU A 38 -2.29 -23.69 -10.07
C GLU A 38 -0.97 -23.18 -10.70
N ARG A 39 -0.40 -24.02 -11.56
CA ARG A 39 0.83 -23.70 -12.31
C ARG A 39 0.54 -22.60 -13.33
N ILE A 40 1.42 -21.60 -13.42
CA ILE A 40 1.33 -20.48 -14.33
C ILE A 40 2.41 -20.60 -15.39
N ILE A 41 2.02 -20.55 -16.66
CA ILE A 41 2.93 -20.55 -17.81
C ILE A 41 2.73 -19.27 -18.60
N VAL A 42 3.80 -18.49 -18.77
CA VAL A 42 3.78 -17.19 -19.46
C VAL A 42 4.85 -17.17 -20.56
N SER A 43 4.43 -16.91 -21.80
CA SER A 43 5.36 -16.67 -22.90
C SER A 43 5.82 -15.21 -22.92
N LEU A 44 7.12 -14.99 -23.07
CA LEU A 44 7.76 -13.68 -23.23
C LEU A 44 7.92 -13.25 -24.70
N SER A 45 7.33 -13.99 -25.64
CA SER A 45 7.45 -13.73 -27.08
C SER A 45 6.69 -12.48 -27.53
N SER A 46 5.63 -12.09 -26.83
CA SER A 46 4.87 -10.88 -27.13
C SER A 46 4.32 -10.23 -25.87
N PHE A 47 4.26 -8.90 -25.88
CA PHE A 47 3.72 -8.07 -24.80
C PHE A 47 2.65 -7.15 -25.40
N ASP A 48 1.39 -7.46 -25.16
CA ASP A 48 0.26 -6.68 -25.61
C ASP A 48 -0.75 -6.55 -24.46
N PRO A 49 -0.83 -5.39 -23.80
CA PRO A 49 -1.75 -5.21 -22.67
C PRO A 49 -3.23 -5.46 -23.05
N ALA A 50 -3.58 -5.28 -24.33
CA ALA A 50 -4.95 -5.52 -24.77
C ALA A 50 -5.32 -7.02 -24.82
N LYS A 51 -4.30 -7.89 -24.86
CA LYS A 51 -4.48 -9.35 -24.86
C LYS A 51 -4.24 -9.97 -23.49
N ALA A 52 -3.80 -9.19 -22.50
CA ALA A 52 -3.60 -9.67 -21.15
C ALA A 52 -4.95 -10.04 -20.51
N GLU A 53 -5.01 -11.19 -19.88
CA GLU A 53 -6.17 -11.62 -19.10
C GLU A 53 -6.16 -10.86 -17.77
N LYS A 54 -6.97 -9.79 -17.71
CA LYS A 54 -7.05 -8.91 -16.55
C LYS A 54 -7.44 -9.69 -15.29
N GLY A 55 -6.90 -9.25 -14.14
CA GLY A 55 -7.18 -9.87 -12.85
C GLY A 55 -6.40 -11.17 -12.59
N THR A 56 -5.40 -11.51 -13.42
CA THR A 56 -4.63 -12.76 -13.28
C THR A 56 -3.17 -12.51 -12.92
N SER A 57 -2.55 -13.48 -12.27
CA SER A 57 -1.10 -13.44 -11.99
C SER A 57 -0.26 -13.48 -13.27
N GLN A 58 -0.77 -14.09 -14.36
CA GLN A 58 -0.13 -14.05 -15.67
C GLN A 58 0.02 -12.61 -16.17
N ALA A 59 -1.02 -11.78 -16.01
CA ALA A 59 -0.99 -10.39 -16.40
C ALA A 59 0.07 -9.59 -15.62
N LEU A 60 0.22 -9.85 -14.31
CA LEU A 60 1.25 -9.21 -13.49
C LEU A 60 2.66 -9.59 -13.98
N ILE A 61 2.92 -10.88 -14.22
CA ILE A 61 4.21 -11.35 -14.73
C ILE A 61 4.54 -10.71 -16.09
N GLN A 62 3.54 -10.69 -17.01
CA GLN A 62 3.72 -10.06 -18.33
C GLN A 62 4.00 -8.57 -18.22
N GLY A 63 3.29 -7.86 -17.34
CA GLY A 63 3.46 -6.42 -17.13
C GLY A 63 4.84 -6.06 -16.60
N VAL A 64 5.33 -6.77 -15.58
CA VAL A 64 6.68 -6.56 -15.04
C VAL A 64 7.74 -6.84 -16.11
N ALA A 65 7.64 -7.99 -16.80
CA ALA A 65 8.60 -8.34 -17.86
C ALA A 65 8.57 -7.35 -19.03
N SER A 66 7.38 -6.90 -19.43
CA SER A 66 7.22 -5.87 -20.48
C SER A 66 7.91 -4.58 -20.11
N LYS A 67 7.68 -4.07 -18.88
CA LYS A 67 8.26 -2.81 -18.42
C LYS A 67 9.78 -2.89 -18.33
N LEU A 68 10.32 -3.99 -17.83
CA LEU A 68 11.76 -4.23 -17.81
C LEU A 68 12.36 -4.22 -19.23
N LYS A 69 11.70 -4.90 -20.18
CA LYS A 69 12.16 -4.95 -21.58
C LYS A 69 12.10 -3.59 -22.26
N GLU A 70 11.03 -2.82 -22.04
CA GLU A 70 10.88 -1.45 -22.58
C GLU A 70 12.02 -0.53 -22.17
N GLU A 71 12.53 -0.66 -20.94
CA GLU A 71 13.65 0.12 -20.41
C GLU A 71 15.04 -0.47 -20.74
N GLY A 72 15.06 -1.52 -21.58
CA GLY A 72 16.29 -2.11 -22.10
C GLY A 72 16.97 -3.12 -21.19
N TYR A 73 16.33 -3.55 -20.10
CA TYR A 73 16.84 -4.65 -19.28
C TYR A 73 16.69 -6.00 -19.98
N LYS A 74 17.60 -6.91 -19.67
CA LYS A 74 17.52 -8.28 -20.17
C LYS A 74 16.42 -9.05 -19.44
N ILE A 75 15.61 -9.74 -20.21
CA ILE A 75 14.62 -10.69 -19.70
C ILE A 75 14.81 -12.05 -20.36
N GLY A 76 14.29 -13.11 -19.77
CA GLY A 76 14.35 -14.46 -20.33
C GLY A 76 13.51 -15.43 -19.52
N GLY A 77 13.40 -16.65 -20.01
CA GLY A 77 12.62 -17.70 -19.37
C GLY A 77 13.26 -18.20 -18.07
N PHE A 78 12.41 -18.58 -17.13
CA PHE A 78 12.82 -19.25 -15.89
C PHE A 78 11.74 -20.19 -15.40
N GLU A 79 12.14 -21.16 -14.62
CA GLU A 79 11.22 -21.93 -13.79
C GLU A 79 11.35 -21.48 -12.33
N ALA A 80 10.23 -21.47 -11.61
CA ALA A 80 10.20 -21.01 -10.24
C ALA A 80 9.21 -21.85 -9.39
N TYR A 81 9.61 -22.13 -8.16
CA TYR A 81 8.71 -22.55 -7.09
C TYR A 81 8.65 -21.44 -6.04
N VAL A 82 7.45 -20.95 -5.76
CA VAL A 82 7.20 -19.82 -4.87
C VAL A 82 6.42 -20.27 -3.65
N THR A 83 6.86 -19.84 -2.48
CA THR A 83 6.09 -19.88 -1.23
C THR A 83 5.92 -18.47 -0.69
N SER A 84 4.84 -18.20 0.03
CA SER A 84 4.57 -16.88 0.58
C SER A 84 3.77 -16.97 1.87
N ASP A 85 4.25 -16.27 2.89
CA ASP A 85 3.52 -16.06 4.15
C ASP A 85 2.59 -14.84 4.06
N VAL A 86 2.68 -14.05 2.98
CA VAL A 86 1.83 -12.87 2.76
C VAL A 86 0.42 -13.34 2.38
N LEU A 87 -0.53 -13.11 3.28
CA LEU A 87 -1.91 -13.55 3.11
C LEU A 87 -2.60 -12.83 1.96
N ASN A 88 -3.17 -13.60 1.02
CA ASN A 88 -3.96 -13.05 -0.07
C ASN A 88 -5.31 -12.53 0.43
N GLY A 89 -5.69 -11.33 -0.03
CA GLY A 89 -6.98 -10.72 0.31
C GLY A 89 -7.06 -10.11 1.71
N ALA A 90 -6.01 -10.17 2.51
CA ALA A 90 -5.96 -9.58 3.85
C ALA A 90 -5.52 -8.10 3.86
N GLY A 91 -5.39 -7.46 2.69
CA GLY A 91 -4.97 -6.05 2.61
C GLY A 91 -3.46 -5.82 2.88
N MET A 92 -2.65 -6.88 2.83
CA MET A 92 -1.20 -6.84 3.06
C MET A 92 -0.38 -6.76 1.76
N SER A 93 -0.98 -6.26 0.69
CA SER A 93 -0.31 -5.97 -0.58
C SER A 93 0.40 -7.18 -1.22
N SER A 94 -0.24 -8.36 -1.17
CA SER A 94 0.32 -9.58 -1.76
C SER A 94 0.62 -9.45 -3.26
N SER A 95 -0.14 -8.64 -4.00
CA SER A 95 0.16 -8.34 -5.42
C SER A 95 1.49 -7.62 -5.57
N ALA A 96 1.73 -6.56 -4.79
CA ALA A 96 2.98 -5.81 -4.82
C ALA A 96 4.19 -6.67 -4.45
N ALA A 97 4.07 -7.53 -3.41
CA ALA A 97 5.10 -8.48 -3.04
C ALA A 97 5.42 -9.46 -4.19
N PHE A 98 4.39 -9.96 -4.88
CA PHE A 98 4.56 -10.86 -6.02
C PHE A 98 5.21 -10.15 -7.23
N GLU A 99 4.77 -8.95 -7.57
CA GLU A 99 5.32 -8.12 -8.65
C GLU A 99 6.81 -7.84 -8.44
N VAL A 100 7.17 -7.41 -7.23
CA VAL A 100 8.55 -7.14 -6.84
C VAL A 100 9.38 -8.43 -6.84
N LEU A 101 8.82 -9.57 -6.40
CA LEU A 101 9.48 -10.87 -6.48
C LEU A 101 9.84 -11.23 -7.94
N ILE A 102 8.89 -11.09 -8.88
CA ILE A 102 9.14 -11.34 -10.32
C ILE A 102 10.23 -10.41 -10.85
N GLY A 103 10.17 -9.12 -10.51
CA GLY A 103 11.19 -8.15 -10.87
C GLY A 103 12.58 -8.52 -10.33
N ASN A 104 12.67 -8.94 -9.06
CA ASN A 104 13.91 -9.38 -8.44
C ASN A 104 14.46 -10.67 -9.07
N ILE A 105 13.61 -11.63 -9.45
CA ILE A 105 14.02 -12.84 -10.17
C ILE A 105 14.69 -12.46 -11.50
N LEU A 106 14.03 -11.60 -12.29
CA LEU A 106 14.59 -11.14 -13.58
C LEU A 106 15.86 -10.30 -13.39
N SER A 107 15.93 -9.50 -12.33
CA SER A 107 17.13 -8.75 -11.95
C SER A 107 18.29 -9.70 -11.63
N GLY A 108 18.06 -10.72 -10.80
CA GLY A 108 19.10 -11.68 -10.41
C GLY A 108 19.56 -12.57 -11.55
N LEU A 109 18.61 -13.14 -12.29
CA LEU A 109 18.96 -14.09 -13.35
C LEU A 109 19.60 -13.44 -14.57
N TYR A 110 19.24 -12.21 -14.92
CA TYR A 110 19.60 -11.62 -16.22
C TYR A 110 20.33 -10.27 -16.14
N ASN A 111 20.35 -9.61 -14.96
CA ASN A 111 20.86 -8.26 -14.79
C ASN A 111 21.79 -8.09 -13.57
N ASP A 112 22.37 -9.19 -13.05
CA ASP A 112 23.34 -9.19 -11.94
C ASP A 112 22.85 -8.47 -10.67
N MET A 113 21.55 -8.50 -10.37
CA MET A 113 20.90 -7.75 -9.27
C MET A 113 21.12 -6.22 -9.34
N LYS A 114 21.28 -5.65 -10.53
CA LYS A 114 21.62 -4.22 -10.70
C LYS A 114 20.42 -3.35 -11.06
N ILE A 115 19.22 -3.91 -11.16
CA ILE A 115 18.02 -3.11 -11.41
C ILE A 115 17.69 -2.32 -10.13
N ASP A 116 17.50 -1.01 -10.29
CA ASP A 116 17.19 -0.13 -9.17
C ASP A 116 15.86 -0.53 -8.49
N PRO A 117 15.81 -0.64 -7.14
CA PRO A 117 14.60 -1.01 -6.42
C PRO A 117 13.41 -0.07 -6.67
N VAL A 118 13.64 1.22 -6.89
CA VAL A 118 12.58 2.18 -7.25
C VAL A 118 11.97 1.81 -8.59
N PHE A 119 12.83 1.48 -9.56
CA PHE A 119 12.36 1.05 -10.87
C PHE A 119 11.60 -0.29 -10.81
N LEU A 120 12.04 -1.25 -9.99
CA LEU A 120 11.30 -2.49 -9.77
C LEU A 120 9.89 -2.23 -9.20
N ALA A 121 9.77 -1.30 -8.25
CA ALA A 121 8.49 -0.88 -7.73
C ALA A 121 7.60 -0.23 -8.82
N GLN A 122 8.17 0.65 -9.64
CA GLN A 122 7.46 1.27 -10.77
C GLN A 122 7.02 0.24 -11.83
N ALA A 123 7.84 -0.78 -12.09
CA ALA A 123 7.49 -1.87 -12.99
C ALA A 123 6.32 -2.71 -12.44
N GLY A 124 6.28 -2.96 -11.13
CA GLY A 124 5.14 -3.60 -10.46
C GLY A 124 3.86 -2.76 -10.60
N GLN A 125 3.92 -1.47 -10.26
CA GLN A 125 2.78 -0.56 -10.43
C GLN A 125 2.28 -0.53 -11.88
N TYR A 126 3.17 -0.48 -12.85
CA TYR A 126 2.82 -0.54 -14.27
C TYR A 126 2.08 -1.84 -14.60
N ALA A 127 2.56 -2.97 -14.09
CA ALA A 127 1.92 -4.26 -14.30
C ALA A 127 0.49 -4.28 -13.72
N GLU A 128 0.29 -3.75 -12.52
CA GLU A 128 -1.02 -3.71 -11.87
C GLU A 128 -1.98 -2.77 -12.61
N ASN A 129 -1.53 -1.58 -12.99
CA ASN A 129 -2.37 -0.58 -13.64
C ASN A 129 -2.70 -0.92 -15.09
N VAL A 130 -1.73 -1.43 -15.86
CA VAL A 130 -1.86 -1.57 -17.33
C VAL A 130 -2.27 -2.98 -17.74
N TYR A 131 -1.66 -4.00 -17.16
CA TYR A 131 -1.91 -5.40 -17.51
C TYR A 131 -3.01 -6.04 -16.66
N PHE A 132 -2.91 -5.91 -15.33
CA PHE A 132 -3.92 -6.48 -14.43
C PHE A 132 -5.23 -5.68 -14.47
N GLY A 133 -5.15 -4.36 -14.70
CA GLY A 133 -6.30 -3.49 -14.86
C GLY A 133 -6.91 -2.96 -13.56
N LYS A 134 -6.14 -2.95 -12.47
CA LYS A 134 -6.55 -2.37 -11.19
C LYS A 134 -5.70 -1.13 -10.91
N PRO A 135 -6.29 0.08 -10.86
CA PRO A 135 -5.56 1.28 -10.50
C PRO A 135 -5.01 1.20 -9.09
N CYS A 136 -3.71 1.35 -8.94
CA CYS A 136 -3.03 1.40 -7.64
C CYS A 136 -2.07 2.59 -7.56
N GLY A 137 -1.75 3.01 -6.31
CA GLY A 137 -0.63 3.90 -6.03
C GLY A 137 0.72 3.17 -6.13
N LEU A 138 1.79 3.84 -5.72
CA LEU A 138 3.15 3.27 -5.79
C LEU A 138 3.69 2.84 -4.42
N MET A 139 2.96 3.14 -3.33
CA MET A 139 3.43 2.94 -1.96
C MET A 139 3.77 1.47 -1.65
N ASP A 140 2.89 0.55 -2.03
CA ASP A 140 2.99 -0.86 -1.66
C ASP A 140 4.21 -1.52 -2.33
N GLN A 141 4.40 -1.27 -3.62
CA GLN A 141 5.54 -1.75 -4.37
C GLN A 141 6.86 -1.16 -3.85
N MET A 142 6.85 0.12 -3.46
CA MET A 142 8.03 0.77 -2.88
C MET A 142 8.40 0.17 -1.52
N ALA A 143 7.43 -0.07 -0.64
CA ALA A 143 7.66 -0.73 0.65
C ALA A 143 8.24 -2.13 0.48
N SER A 144 7.69 -2.92 -0.46
CA SER A 144 8.16 -4.28 -0.76
C SER A 144 9.55 -4.31 -1.39
N SER A 145 9.87 -3.34 -2.25
CA SER A 145 11.12 -3.33 -3.02
C SER A 145 12.31 -2.77 -2.23
N ILE A 146 12.10 -1.74 -1.41
CA ILE A 146 13.18 -1.03 -0.71
C ILE A 146 13.45 -1.65 0.66
N GLY A 147 12.40 -2.10 1.34
CA GLY A 147 12.48 -2.70 2.67
C GLY A 147 12.73 -1.71 3.82
N GLY A 148 12.42 -2.15 5.04
CA GLY A 148 12.50 -1.34 6.24
C GLY A 148 11.44 -0.25 6.33
N LEU A 149 11.58 0.66 7.30
CA LEU A 149 10.72 1.82 7.42
C LEU A 149 11.21 2.94 6.50
N ILE A 150 10.35 3.40 5.60
CA ILE A 150 10.68 4.41 4.61
C ILE A 150 9.68 5.56 4.61
N ASN A 151 10.18 6.76 4.54
CA ASN A 151 9.43 7.96 4.24
C ASN A 151 9.56 8.27 2.75
N ILE A 152 8.44 8.36 2.05
CA ILE A 152 8.38 8.64 0.63
C ILE A 152 7.61 9.94 0.40
N ASP A 153 8.18 10.86 -0.35
CA ASP A 153 7.49 12.02 -0.90
C ASP A 153 7.31 11.81 -2.41
N PHE A 154 6.06 11.68 -2.83
CA PHE A 154 5.67 11.44 -4.22
C PHE A 154 5.45 12.74 -5.01
N GLU A 155 6.02 13.87 -4.58
CA GLU A 155 5.92 15.13 -5.32
C GLU A 155 6.23 14.97 -6.82
N ASP A 156 7.23 14.15 -7.13
CA ASP A 156 7.51 13.62 -8.47
C ASP A 156 7.43 12.09 -8.43
N PRO A 157 6.35 11.46 -8.92
CA PRO A 157 6.21 10.00 -8.88
C PRO A 157 7.17 9.27 -9.83
N GLN A 158 7.79 9.96 -10.80
CA GLN A 158 8.84 9.37 -11.63
C GLN A 158 10.19 9.32 -10.89
N SER A 159 10.41 10.24 -9.93
CA SER A 159 11.61 10.33 -9.11
C SER A 159 11.26 10.63 -7.64
N PRO A 160 10.58 9.70 -6.94
CA PRO A 160 10.12 9.95 -5.58
C PRO A 160 11.30 10.12 -4.62
N LYS A 161 11.15 11.05 -3.68
CA LYS A 161 12.17 11.29 -2.66
C LYS A 161 12.01 10.29 -1.52
N ILE A 162 12.97 9.40 -1.34
CA ILE A 162 12.92 8.31 -0.36
C ILE A 162 13.96 8.55 0.73
N LYS A 163 13.54 8.36 1.98
CA LYS A 163 14.44 8.40 3.14
C LYS A 163 14.14 7.20 4.03
N LYS A 164 15.14 6.36 4.28
CA LYS A 164 15.05 5.35 5.33
C LYS A 164 14.96 6.02 6.69
N VAL A 165 14.13 5.47 7.55
CA VAL A 165 13.98 5.88 8.94
C VAL A 165 14.45 4.71 9.78
N GLU A 166 15.62 4.86 10.35
CA GLU A 166 16.16 3.86 11.26
C GLU A 166 15.36 3.88 12.56
N VAL A 167 14.69 2.78 12.85
CA VAL A 167 13.90 2.60 14.07
C VAL A 167 13.80 1.11 14.38
N ASP A 168 13.96 0.80 15.64
CA ASP A 168 13.61 -0.50 16.21
C ASP A 168 12.48 -0.27 17.22
N PHE A 169 11.31 -0.80 16.91
CA PHE A 169 10.13 -0.64 17.78
C PHE A 169 10.28 -1.41 19.09
N GLU A 170 11.10 -2.47 19.13
CA GLU A 170 11.40 -3.22 20.35
C GLU A 170 12.16 -2.36 21.37
N GLU A 171 13.01 -1.42 20.92
CA GLU A 171 13.68 -0.47 21.81
C GLU A 171 12.71 0.44 22.57
N TYR A 172 11.51 0.64 22.04
CA TYR A 172 10.41 1.37 22.70
C TYR A 172 9.47 0.46 23.50
N GLY A 173 9.75 -0.86 23.57
CA GLY A 173 8.91 -1.83 24.23
C GLY A 173 7.53 -1.99 23.56
N HIS A 174 7.47 -1.84 22.24
CA HIS A 174 6.24 -1.93 21.47
C HIS A 174 6.42 -2.82 20.24
N SER A 175 5.38 -3.55 19.90
CA SER A 175 5.26 -4.35 18.69
C SER A 175 4.23 -3.75 17.73
N LEU A 176 4.53 -3.82 16.42
CA LEU A 176 3.56 -3.54 15.38
C LEU A 176 2.76 -4.81 15.07
N CYS A 177 1.47 -4.77 15.35
CA CYS A 177 0.53 -5.86 15.10
C CYS A 177 -0.40 -5.51 13.94
N ILE A 178 -0.59 -6.44 13.03
CA ILE A 178 -1.60 -6.36 11.96
C ILE A 178 -2.71 -7.35 12.28
N VAL A 179 -3.94 -6.85 12.39
CA VAL A 179 -5.12 -7.66 12.71
C VAL A 179 -6.00 -7.77 11.48
N ASP A 180 -6.19 -8.98 10.97
CA ASP A 180 -7.13 -9.26 9.89
C ASP A 180 -8.57 -9.27 10.43
N THR A 181 -9.37 -8.33 9.94
CA THR A 181 -10.76 -8.17 10.39
C THR A 181 -11.73 -9.17 9.75
N LYS A 182 -11.23 -10.04 8.85
CA LYS A 182 -12.04 -10.97 8.05
C LYS A 182 -13.14 -10.30 7.21
N GLY A 183 -13.06 -8.99 7.02
CA GLY A 183 -13.95 -8.24 6.13
C GLY A 183 -13.66 -8.57 4.67
N SER A 184 -14.70 -8.74 3.86
CA SER A 184 -14.56 -9.00 2.43
C SER A 184 -14.27 -7.72 1.64
N HIS A 185 -13.32 -7.77 0.71
CA HIS A 185 -13.05 -6.73 -0.29
C HIS A 185 -13.96 -6.85 -1.54
N ALA A 186 -14.82 -7.85 -1.61
CA ALA A 186 -15.74 -8.03 -2.73
C ALA A 186 -16.64 -6.80 -2.88
N ASP A 187 -16.81 -6.34 -4.11
CA ASP A 187 -17.69 -5.22 -4.48
C ASP A 187 -17.35 -3.83 -3.89
N LEU A 188 -16.13 -3.64 -3.35
CA LEU A 188 -15.67 -2.36 -2.81
C LEU A 188 -14.86 -1.50 -3.79
N THR A 189 -14.70 -1.95 -5.02
CA THR A 189 -13.89 -1.26 -6.05
C THR A 189 -14.33 0.19 -6.26
N ASP A 190 -15.64 0.45 -6.27
CA ASP A 190 -16.18 1.80 -6.44
C ASP A 190 -15.84 2.71 -5.24
N ASP A 191 -15.87 2.17 -4.02
CA ASP A 191 -15.52 2.93 -2.81
C ASP A 191 -14.05 3.32 -2.82
N TYR A 192 -13.16 2.40 -3.22
CA TYR A 192 -11.73 2.68 -3.41
C TYR A 192 -11.50 3.73 -4.50
N ALA A 193 -12.15 3.58 -5.65
CA ALA A 193 -12.02 4.50 -6.78
C ALA A 193 -12.57 5.90 -6.47
N ALA A 194 -13.61 6.00 -5.64
CA ALA A 194 -14.21 7.27 -5.23
C ALA A 194 -13.24 8.16 -4.43
N VAL A 195 -12.29 7.58 -3.67
CA VAL A 195 -11.35 8.40 -2.87
C VAL A 195 -10.45 9.28 -3.75
N PRO A 196 -9.61 8.72 -4.64
CA PRO A 196 -8.77 9.54 -5.52
C PRO A 196 -9.59 10.37 -6.50
N TYR A 197 -10.74 9.88 -6.96
CA TYR A 197 -11.62 10.61 -7.86
C TYR A 197 -12.16 11.91 -7.25
N GLU A 198 -12.65 11.87 -6.01
CA GLU A 198 -13.17 13.04 -5.32
C GLU A 198 -12.06 14.04 -4.97
N MET A 199 -10.90 13.55 -4.55
CA MET A 199 -9.72 14.42 -4.34
C MET A 199 -9.29 15.11 -5.65
N LYS A 200 -9.33 14.39 -6.77
CA LYS A 200 -9.01 14.95 -8.09
C LYS A 200 -10.02 16.03 -8.51
N LYS A 201 -11.30 15.88 -8.20
CA LYS A 201 -12.29 16.95 -8.47
C LYS A 201 -11.94 18.25 -7.75
N VAL A 202 -11.50 18.17 -6.49
CA VAL A 202 -11.04 19.36 -5.76
C VAL A 202 -9.83 19.99 -6.44
N ALA A 203 -8.84 19.17 -6.86
CA ALA A 203 -7.67 19.68 -7.59
C ALA A 203 -8.08 20.37 -8.91
N GLN A 204 -8.98 19.78 -9.65
CA GLN A 204 -9.48 20.30 -10.94
C GLN A 204 -10.19 21.66 -10.80
N PHE A 205 -10.89 21.91 -9.69
CA PHE A 205 -11.46 23.23 -9.40
C PHE A 205 -10.38 24.32 -9.41
N PHE A 206 -9.16 24.01 -8.96
CA PHE A 206 -8.01 24.91 -8.98
C PHE A 206 -7.16 24.81 -10.27
N GLY A 207 -7.63 24.08 -11.29
CA GLY A 207 -6.89 23.89 -12.53
C GLY A 207 -5.64 22.99 -12.37
N LYS A 208 -5.65 22.09 -11.36
CA LYS A 208 -4.56 21.18 -11.02
C LYS A 208 -4.94 19.74 -11.32
N GLU A 209 -3.93 18.86 -11.49
CA GLU A 209 -4.16 17.44 -11.70
C GLU A 209 -4.37 16.68 -10.40
N VAL A 210 -3.61 17.05 -9.35
CA VAL A 210 -3.62 16.41 -8.04
C VAL A 210 -3.63 17.44 -6.91
N LEU A 211 -4.11 17.05 -5.75
CA LEU A 211 -4.21 17.93 -4.58
C LEU A 211 -2.86 18.42 -4.06
N ARG A 212 -1.76 17.70 -4.32
CA ARG A 212 -0.40 18.14 -3.96
C ARG A 212 -0.04 19.50 -4.57
N GLU A 213 -0.59 19.83 -5.73
CA GLU A 213 -0.32 21.06 -6.46
C GLU A 213 -1.21 22.24 -6.03
N VAL A 214 -2.21 21.98 -5.19
CA VAL A 214 -3.14 23.00 -4.70
C VAL A 214 -2.56 23.67 -3.47
N ASP A 215 -2.52 25.01 -3.48
CA ASP A 215 -2.16 25.77 -2.28
C ASP A 215 -3.26 25.64 -1.21
N GLU A 216 -2.87 25.21 0.00
CA GLU A 216 -3.82 24.97 1.09
C GLU A 216 -4.55 26.24 1.54
N LYS A 217 -3.90 27.42 1.46
CA LYS A 217 -4.56 28.68 1.82
C LYS A 217 -5.60 29.06 0.79
N ASP A 218 -5.31 28.86 -0.50
CA ASP A 218 -6.27 29.11 -1.58
C ASP A 218 -7.47 28.18 -1.48
N PHE A 219 -7.25 26.92 -1.11
CA PHE A 219 -8.32 25.96 -0.83
C PHE A 219 -9.25 26.45 0.28
N TYR A 220 -8.72 26.89 1.42
CA TYR A 220 -9.54 27.38 2.52
C TYR A 220 -10.19 28.73 2.22
N ASN A 221 -9.54 29.61 1.46
CA ASN A 221 -10.11 30.90 1.04
C ASN A 221 -11.33 30.75 0.13
N GLN A 222 -11.36 29.70 -0.69
CA GLN A 222 -12.43 29.41 -1.65
C GLN A 222 -13.31 28.24 -1.22
N LEU A 223 -13.28 27.84 0.06
CA LEU A 223 -13.93 26.64 0.57
C LEU A 223 -15.43 26.55 0.22
N VAL A 224 -16.14 27.70 0.29
CA VAL A 224 -17.58 27.75 0.02
C VAL A 224 -17.89 27.46 -1.44
N GLU A 225 -17.08 28.00 -2.35
CA GLU A 225 -17.21 27.82 -3.79
C GLU A 225 -16.86 26.39 -4.21
N VAL A 226 -15.73 25.89 -3.73
CA VAL A 226 -15.29 24.51 -3.97
C VAL A 226 -16.35 23.52 -3.47
N ARG A 227 -16.87 23.74 -2.26
CA ARG A 227 -17.90 22.88 -1.65
C ARG A 227 -19.16 22.78 -2.50
N LYS A 228 -19.61 23.89 -3.10
CA LYS A 228 -20.79 23.93 -3.97
C LYS A 228 -20.61 23.07 -5.22
N GLU A 229 -19.39 23.00 -5.74
CA GLU A 229 -19.09 22.26 -6.97
C GLU A 229 -18.82 20.77 -6.70
N VAL A 230 -18.02 20.43 -5.67
CA VAL A 230 -17.53 19.06 -5.48
C VAL A 230 -18.25 18.31 -4.36
N GLY A 231 -18.96 18.98 -3.48
CA GLY A 231 -19.68 18.41 -2.34
C GLY A 231 -18.81 18.19 -1.08
N ASP A 232 -19.48 17.87 0.04
CA ASP A 232 -18.87 17.83 1.37
C ASP A 232 -17.81 16.73 1.51
N ARG A 233 -18.06 15.52 0.99
CA ARG A 233 -17.12 14.40 1.13
C ARG A 233 -15.81 14.64 0.41
N ALA A 234 -15.82 15.24 -0.77
CA ALA A 234 -14.61 15.61 -1.48
C ALA A 234 -13.78 16.66 -0.70
N ILE A 235 -14.43 17.64 -0.07
CA ILE A 235 -13.79 18.60 0.83
C ILE A 235 -13.14 17.91 2.03
N LEU A 236 -13.86 17.01 2.70
CA LEU A 236 -13.32 16.27 3.86
C LEU A 236 -12.09 15.43 3.46
N ARG A 237 -12.12 14.78 2.30
CA ARG A 237 -10.99 14.02 1.76
C ARG A 237 -9.80 14.90 1.43
N ALA A 238 -10.01 16.10 0.91
CA ALA A 238 -8.94 17.06 0.68
C ALA A 238 -8.31 17.54 2.00
N ILE A 239 -9.12 17.88 3.00
CA ILE A 239 -8.64 18.24 4.35
C ILE A 239 -7.82 17.10 4.97
N HIS A 240 -8.27 15.84 4.80
CA HIS A 240 -7.48 14.69 5.23
C HIS A 240 -6.09 14.70 4.60
N LEU A 241 -5.99 14.86 3.28
CA LEU A 241 -4.71 14.82 2.57
C LEU A 241 -3.74 15.90 3.03
N PHE A 242 -4.19 17.17 3.11
CA PHE A 242 -3.33 18.26 3.56
C PHE A 242 -2.77 18.00 4.96
N ASN A 243 -3.62 17.51 5.86
CA ASN A 243 -3.21 17.19 7.22
C ASN A 243 -2.36 15.92 7.30
N GLU A 244 -2.62 14.92 6.45
CA GLU A 244 -1.84 13.67 6.45
C GLU A 244 -0.40 13.91 6.01
N ASN A 245 -0.16 14.74 5.01
CA ASN A 245 1.19 15.15 4.63
C ASN A 245 1.98 15.76 5.81
N LYS A 246 1.33 16.59 6.64
CA LYS A 246 1.94 17.17 7.85
C LYS A 246 2.17 16.10 8.94
N ARG A 247 1.21 15.16 9.10
CA ARG A 247 1.33 14.05 10.05
C ARG A 247 2.49 13.13 9.72
N VAL A 248 2.70 12.81 8.45
CA VAL A 248 3.85 12.00 8.02
C VAL A 248 5.16 12.68 8.40
N GLU A 249 5.30 13.99 8.14
CA GLU A 249 6.51 14.73 8.53
C GLU A 249 6.73 14.73 10.06
N LYS A 250 5.64 14.90 10.82
CA LYS A 250 5.67 14.87 12.28
C LYS A 250 6.04 13.47 12.81
N ALA A 251 5.49 12.41 12.23
CA ALA A 251 5.82 11.02 12.57
C ALA A 251 7.32 10.73 12.35
N VAL A 252 7.85 11.12 11.18
CA VAL A 252 9.28 10.94 10.87
C VAL A 252 10.15 11.75 11.84
N SER A 253 9.77 12.99 12.15
CA SER A 253 10.51 13.83 13.08
C SER A 253 10.49 13.28 14.51
N SER A 254 9.36 12.76 14.98
CA SER A 254 9.24 12.19 16.32
C SER A 254 10.12 10.94 16.48
N LEU A 255 10.14 10.03 15.51
CA LEU A 255 11.01 8.86 15.54
C LEU A 255 12.49 9.25 15.53
N LYS A 256 12.90 10.23 14.71
CA LYS A 256 14.29 10.74 14.71
C LYS A 256 14.72 11.37 16.01
N ASN A 257 13.80 11.90 16.78
CA ASN A 257 14.05 12.53 18.08
C ASN A 257 13.83 11.56 19.27
N ASN A 258 13.60 10.27 19.01
CA ASN A 258 13.24 9.26 20.00
C ASN A 258 11.99 9.64 20.83
N ASP A 259 11.06 10.38 20.24
CA ASP A 259 9.79 10.78 20.86
C ASP A 259 8.65 9.85 20.38
N PHE A 260 8.60 8.65 20.97
CA PHE A 260 7.65 7.63 20.59
C PHE A 260 6.22 7.96 21.03
N ASP A 261 6.03 8.72 22.08
CA ASP A 261 4.70 9.14 22.51
C ASP A 261 4.06 10.10 21.49
N THR A 262 4.83 11.06 20.97
CA THR A 262 4.37 11.88 19.85
C THR A 262 4.09 11.04 18.61
N PHE A 263 4.91 10.02 18.30
CA PHE A 263 4.66 9.11 17.20
C PHE A 263 3.32 8.38 17.36
N LYS A 264 3.06 7.76 18.52
CA LYS A 264 1.78 7.10 18.84
C LYS A 264 0.59 8.05 18.67
N GLN A 265 0.71 9.28 19.17
CA GLN A 265 -0.35 10.28 19.03
C GLN A 265 -0.62 10.63 17.55
N VAL A 266 0.42 10.75 16.73
CA VAL A 266 0.28 11.00 15.29
C VAL A 266 -0.42 9.84 14.58
N ILE A 267 -0.10 8.60 14.94
CA ILE A 267 -0.76 7.40 14.41
C ILE A 267 -2.26 7.41 14.75
N LYS A 268 -2.59 7.74 16.00
CA LYS A 268 -3.99 7.88 16.45
C LYS A 268 -4.71 8.99 15.68
N ASP A 269 -4.12 10.18 15.58
CA ASP A 269 -4.69 11.33 14.86
C ASP A 269 -4.90 11.00 13.37
N SER A 270 -4.04 10.19 12.77
CA SER A 270 -4.17 9.72 11.40
C SER A 270 -5.35 8.74 11.25
N GLY A 271 -5.51 7.82 12.21
CA GLY A 271 -6.67 6.92 12.28
C GLY A 271 -7.99 7.67 12.42
N ASP A 272 -8.05 8.62 13.35
CA ASP A 272 -9.21 9.50 13.56
C ASP A 272 -9.56 10.30 12.29
N SER A 273 -8.54 10.81 11.60
CA SER A 273 -8.71 11.53 10.34
C SER A 273 -9.19 10.61 9.21
N SER A 274 -8.69 9.39 9.15
CA SER A 274 -9.18 8.37 8.21
C SER A 274 -10.67 8.08 8.43
N TYR A 275 -11.08 7.92 9.68
CA TYR A 275 -12.47 7.66 10.03
C TYR A 275 -13.37 8.86 9.71
N LYS A 276 -13.02 10.06 10.19
CA LYS A 276 -13.85 11.25 10.15
C LYS A 276 -13.88 11.95 8.79
N TYR A 277 -12.71 12.02 8.12
CA TYR A 277 -12.53 12.86 6.93
C TYR A 277 -12.34 12.04 5.66
N LEU A 278 -11.43 11.07 5.65
CA LEU A 278 -11.22 10.23 4.48
C LEU A 278 -12.42 9.31 4.24
N GLN A 279 -13.03 8.83 5.34
CA GLN A 279 -14.19 7.94 5.34
C GLN A 279 -13.91 6.65 4.56
N ASN A 280 -12.80 6.00 4.90
CA ASN A 280 -12.36 4.74 4.30
C ASN A 280 -12.38 3.57 5.28
N VAL A 281 -13.16 3.65 6.37
CA VAL A 281 -13.20 2.59 7.39
C VAL A 281 -14.33 1.61 7.12
N TYR A 282 -15.42 2.05 6.49
CA TYR A 282 -16.54 1.21 6.07
C TYR A 282 -17.18 1.75 4.79
N SER A 283 -17.92 0.88 4.08
CA SER A 283 -18.70 1.26 2.91
C SER A 283 -20.12 1.66 3.31
N ASN A 284 -20.61 2.77 2.76
CA ASN A 284 -22.01 3.19 2.92
C ASN A 284 -22.99 2.27 2.17
N LYS A 285 -22.50 1.45 1.23
CA LYS A 285 -23.32 0.45 0.51
C LYS A 285 -23.74 -0.70 1.42
N TYR A 286 -22.94 -1.01 2.43
CA TYR A 286 -23.11 -2.18 3.31
C TYR A 286 -23.02 -1.76 4.78
N PRO A 287 -24.01 -1.02 5.31
CA PRO A 287 -23.95 -0.47 6.67
C PRO A 287 -23.87 -1.55 7.77
N ASP A 288 -24.31 -2.77 7.47
CA ASP A 288 -24.25 -3.91 8.39
C ASP A 288 -22.88 -4.64 8.37
N ASN A 289 -22.01 -4.32 7.42
CA ASN A 289 -20.69 -4.95 7.24
C ASN A 289 -19.58 -3.95 7.57
N GLN A 290 -19.32 -3.74 8.86
CA GLN A 290 -18.33 -2.78 9.36
C GLN A 290 -17.23 -3.46 10.17
N ALA A 291 -16.62 -4.52 9.62
CA ALA A 291 -15.63 -5.32 10.32
C ALA A 291 -14.43 -4.48 10.81
N VAL A 292 -13.94 -3.54 9.98
CA VAL A 292 -12.83 -2.64 10.36
C VAL A 292 -13.25 -1.70 11.50
N SER A 293 -14.44 -1.11 11.44
CA SER A 293 -14.96 -0.25 12.53
C SER A 293 -15.08 -1.01 13.84
N LEU A 294 -15.61 -2.23 13.79
CA LEU A 294 -15.77 -3.09 14.95
C LEU A 294 -14.40 -3.48 15.53
N ALA A 295 -13.46 -3.88 14.70
CA ALA A 295 -12.10 -4.23 15.12
C ALA A 295 -11.39 -3.03 15.78
N LEU A 296 -11.53 -1.81 15.23
CA LEU A 296 -10.99 -0.59 15.84
C LEU A 296 -11.59 -0.34 17.21
N ALA A 297 -12.93 -0.39 17.33
CA ALA A 297 -13.61 -0.14 18.59
C ALA A 297 -13.22 -1.15 19.69
N LEU A 298 -13.11 -2.43 19.34
CA LEU A 298 -12.66 -3.47 20.27
C LEU A 298 -11.18 -3.29 20.65
N SER A 299 -10.32 -2.99 19.67
CA SER A 299 -8.90 -2.76 19.92
C SER A 299 -8.66 -1.53 20.79
N GLU A 300 -9.35 -0.43 20.56
CA GLU A 300 -9.27 0.76 21.41
C GLU A 300 -9.65 0.46 22.86
N GLY A 301 -10.72 -0.33 23.07
CA GLY A 301 -11.15 -0.75 24.40
C GLY A 301 -10.16 -1.70 25.11
N ILE A 302 -9.45 -2.56 24.35
CA ILE A 302 -8.45 -3.48 24.89
C ILE A 302 -7.11 -2.76 25.16
N LEU A 303 -6.70 -1.89 24.25
CA LEU A 303 -5.41 -1.21 24.34
C LEU A 303 -5.39 -0.11 25.39
N GLU A 304 -6.52 0.56 25.63
CA GLU A 304 -6.63 1.69 26.55
C GLU A 304 -5.46 2.71 26.37
N ASN A 305 -4.49 2.71 27.31
CA ASN A 305 -3.31 3.55 27.27
C ASN A 305 -2.04 2.79 26.84
N HIS A 306 -2.15 1.48 26.55
CA HIS A 306 -1.04 0.58 26.25
C HIS A 306 -0.74 0.43 24.75
N GLY A 307 -1.40 1.22 23.93
CA GLY A 307 -1.20 1.17 22.49
C GLY A 307 -2.09 2.11 21.71
N VAL A 308 -1.94 2.10 20.41
CA VAL A 308 -2.76 2.86 19.48
C VAL A 308 -3.06 2.00 18.25
N CYS A 309 -4.26 2.17 17.69
CA CYS A 309 -4.63 1.46 16.48
C CYS A 309 -5.22 2.40 15.42
N ARG A 310 -5.22 1.95 14.19
CA ARG A 310 -5.84 2.63 13.06
C ARG A 310 -6.16 1.66 11.93
N VAL A 311 -7.00 2.08 11.00
CA VAL A 311 -7.19 1.36 9.74
C VAL A 311 -5.85 1.25 9.00
N HIS A 312 -5.56 0.08 8.43
CA HIS A 312 -4.37 -0.18 7.63
C HIS A 312 -4.68 -0.11 6.14
N GLY A 313 -3.75 0.44 5.35
CA GLY A 313 -3.83 0.49 3.90
C GLY A 313 -5.01 1.29 3.36
N GLY A 314 -5.67 0.77 2.34
CA GLY A 314 -6.79 1.42 1.65
C GLY A 314 -8.09 1.50 2.45
N GLY A 315 -8.26 0.63 3.44
CA GLY A 315 -9.46 0.59 4.28
C GLY A 315 -10.66 -0.10 3.64
N PHE A 316 -11.86 0.28 4.04
CA PHE A 316 -13.18 -0.28 3.72
C PHE A 316 -13.37 -1.73 4.16
N ALA A 317 -12.33 -2.56 4.12
CA ALA A 317 -12.22 -3.92 4.61
C ALA A 317 -10.74 -4.25 4.90
N GLY A 318 -10.41 -5.50 5.19
CA GLY A 318 -9.04 -5.99 5.37
C GLY A 318 -8.55 -5.88 6.80
N THR A 319 -7.54 -5.07 7.05
CA THR A 319 -6.79 -5.08 8.30
C THR A 319 -6.80 -3.74 9.05
N ILE A 320 -6.55 -3.81 10.33
CA ILE A 320 -6.12 -2.68 11.15
C ILE A 320 -4.67 -2.90 11.58
N GLN A 321 -3.96 -1.81 11.86
CA GLN A 321 -2.63 -1.85 12.47
C GLN A 321 -2.68 -1.29 13.88
N SER A 322 -1.88 -1.88 14.77
CA SER A 322 -1.79 -1.46 16.16
C SER A 322 -0.34 -1.45 16.60
N PHE A 323 0.07 -0.39 17.30
CA PHE A 323 1.32 -0.35 18.05
C PHE A 323 0.98 -0.66 19.50
N VAL A 324 1.47 -1.78 20.01
CA VAL A 324 1.05 -2.38 21.29
C VAL A 324 2.27 -2.53 22.20
N GLU A 325 2.15 -2.14 23.47
CA GLU A 325 3.19 -2.46 24.46
C GLU A 325 3.42 -3.97 24.54
N ASP A 326 4.68 -4.40 24.56
CA ASP A 326 5.04 -5.83 24.52
C ASP A 326 4.44 -6.62 25.68
N ALA A 327 4.32 -6.02 26.86
CA ALA A 327 3.69 -6.64 28.02
C ALA A 327 2.21 -7.01 27.78
N VAL A 328 1.49 -6.24 26.97
CA VAL A 328 0.06 -6.45 26.63
C VAL A 328 -0.11 -7.37 25.43
N SER A 329 0.79 -7.31 24.47
CA SER A 329 0.80 -8.16 23.27
C SER A 329 0.81 -9.66 23.62
N TYR A 330 1.55 -10.05 24.65
CA TYR A 330 1.63 -11.45 25.10
C TYR A 330 0.38 -11.94 25.87
N THR A 331 -0.35 -11.05 26.54
CA THR A 331 -1.42 -11.43 27.44
C THR A 331 -2.82 -11.40 26.84
N HIS A 332 -3.07 -10.56 25.84
CA HIS A 332 -4.40 -10.34 25.29
C HIS A 332 -4.57 -10.73 23.81
N LEU A 333 -3.56 -10.52 22.98
CA LEU A 333 -3.66 -10.88 21.55
C LEU A 333 -3.45 -12.37 21.29
N ARG A 334 -2.53 -13.03 22.01
CA ARG A 334 -2.32 -14.50 21.88
C ARG A 334 -3.40 -15.34 22.54
N ALA A 335 -4.16 -14.82 23.49
CA ALA A 335 -5.26 -15.57 24.11
C ALA A 335 -6.41 -15.90 23.13
N HIS A 336 -6.46 -15.23 21.97
CA HIS A 336 -7.44 -15.45 20.90
C HIS A 336 -6.91 -16.22 19.69
N GLU A 337 -5.62 -16.62 19.69
CA GLU A 337 -5.04 -17.46 18.62
C GLU A 337 -5.26 -18.96 18.80
N THR A 338 -5.89 -19.40 19.86
CA THR A 338 -6.01 -20.84 20.23
C THR A 338 -7.39 -21.46 20.02
N GLU A 339 -8.27 -20.87 19.20
CA GLU A 339 -9.51 -21.56 18.75
C GLU A 339 -9.66 -21.57 17.23
#